data_d1ded7c58a1129a12a493d7a970aa66c
#
_entry.id   d1ded7c58a1129a12a493d7a970aa66c
#
_cell.length_a   1.000
_cell.length_b   1.000
_cell.length_c   1.000
_cell.angle_alpha   90.00
_cell.angle_beta   90.00
_cell.angle_gamma   90.00
#
_symmetry.space_group_name_H-M   'P 1'
#
loop_
_entity.id
_entity.type
_entity.pdbx_description
1 polymer ?
#
loop_
_entity_poly.entity_id
_entity_poly.type
_entity_poly.pdbx_seq_one_letter_code
_entity_poly.pdbx_strand_id
1 'polypeptide(L)'
;PRSLTVDHKSQRKDIASDLLQRFEADGEAFLSQIVTGDETWVHHFEPETKRQSMEWRHVDSPQKKKFKTVPSAGKVMITVFWDSEGPILIDVMPKGGTINSESYVKTLDKLKQRFRRLQRHVNPGEVFIQHDNARPHTSLRTSAHIAKLGWTVLPHPPYSRDLAPSDFHLFGPLQNAIRGRRSEDDDEVIDAVKTWLRSQSTDFYRQGIHVLVSRWRKAVEREGDYVEK
;
A
#
# COMPACT_ATOMS: atom_id res chain seq x y z
N PRO A 1 9.80 13.03 6.91
CA PRO A 1 10.95 13.89 7.21
C PRO A 1 12.24 13.23 6.72
N ARG A 2 13.30 14.00 6.52
CA ARG A 2 14.62 13.47 6.16
C ARG A 2 15.27 12.70 7.33
N SER A 3 14.85 13.00 8.55
CA SER A 3 15.27 12.32 9.78
C SER A 3 14.10 12.19 10.75
N LEU A 4 14.05 11.08 11.47
CA LEU A 4 13.09 10.86 12.53
C LEU A 4 13.56 11.59 13.80
N THR A 5 12.63 12.19 14.55
CA THR A 5 12.91 12.69 15.89
C THR A 5 13.05 11.55 16.89
N VAL A 6 13.54 11.84 18.09
CA VAL A 6 13.63 10.85 19.19
C VAL A 6 12.24 10.31 19.50
N ASP A 7 11.22 11.16 19.59
CA ASP A 7 9.83 10.76 19.86
C ASP A 7 9.27 9.86 18.76
N HIS A 8 9.55 10.18 17.48
CA HIS A 8 9.13 9.31 16.37
C HIS A 8 9.77 7.92 16.47
N LYS A 9 11.06 7.85 16.83
CA LYS A 9 11.76 6.57 17.00
C LYS A 9 11.20 5.77 18.18
N SER A 10 10.93 6.43 19.31
CA SER A 10 10.29 5.77 20.45
C SER A 10 8.95 5.18 20.06
N GLN A 11 8.05 5.98 19.47
CA GLN A 11 6.74 5.50 19.02
C GLN A 11 6.83 4.34 18.04
N ARG A 12 7.78 4.39 17.08
CA ARG A 12 8.00 3.31 16.12
C ARG A 12 8.43 2.02 16.79
N LYS A 13 9.35 2.12 17.76
CA LYS A 13 9.83 0.97 18.54
C LYS A 13 8.70 0.38 19.39
N ASP A 14 7.95 1.21 20.10
CA ASP A 14 6.89 0.79 20.99
C ASP A 14 5.78 0.08 20.21
N ILE A 15 5.27 0.70 19.13
CA ILE A 15 4.24 0.11 18.27
C ILE A 15 4.74 -1.20 17.64
N ALA A 16 5.98 -1.24 17.15
CA ALA A 16 6.53 -2.46 16.57
C ALA A 16 6.68 -3.59 17.61
N SER A 17 7.05 -3.26 18.85
CA SER A 17 7.12 -4.22 19.96
C SER A 17 5.75 -4.79 20.31
N ASP A 18 4.72 -3.95 20.39
CA ASP A 18 3.34 -4.37 20.68
C ASP A 18 2.80 -5.31 19.58
N LEU A 19 3.05 -4.98 18.30
CA LEU A 19 2.63 -5.81 17.17
C LEU A 19 3.39 -7.14 17.13
N LEU A 20 4.67 -7.16 17.47
CA LEU A 20 5.44 -8.39 17.61
C LEU A 20 4.93 -9.27 18.73
N GLN A 21 4.67 -8.71 19.92
CA GLN A 21 4.10 -9.45 21.04
C GLN A 21 2.76 -10.08 20.67
N ARG A 22 1.93 -9.37 19.92
CA ARG A 22 0.68 -9.89 19.42
C ARG A 22 0.88 -11.03 18.42
N PHE A 23 1.83 -10.88 17.49
CA PHE A 23 2.19 -11.96 16.58
C PHE A 23 2.76 -13.18 17.32
N GLU A 24 3.52 -13.01 18.37
CA GLU A 24 4.04 -14.11 19.19
C GLU A 24 2.92 -14.86 19.94
N ALA A 25 1.85 -14.18 20.29
CA ALA A 25 0.67 -14.79 20.93
C ALA A 25 -0.23 -15.53 19.94
N ASP A 26 -0.56 -14.91 18.79
CA ASP A 26 -1.61 -15.37 17.89
C ASP A 26 -1.08 -15.95 16.55
N GLY A 27 0.21 -15.75 16.26
CA GLY A 27 0.89 -16.31 15.08
C GLY A 27 0.26 -15.92 13.75
N GLU A 28 0.12 -16.91 12.87
CA GLU A 28 -0.46 -16.77 11.54
C GLU A 28 -1.93 -16.31 11.56
N ALA A 29 -2.68 -16.65 12.61
CA ALA A 29 -4.06 -16.21 12.76
C ALA A 29 -4.14 -14.68 12.82
N PHE A 30 -3.24 -14.02 13.52
CA PHE A 30 -3.16 -12.55 13.54
C PHE A 30 -2.84 -11.97 12.17
N LEU A 31 -1.85 -12.53 11.46
CA LEU A 31 -1.46 -12.03 10.13
C LEU A 31 -2.58 -12.18 9.10
N SER A 32 -3.35 -13.28 9.17
CA SER A 32 -4.46 -13.53 8.25
C SER A 32 -5.63 -12.57 8.43
N GLN A 33 -5.71 -11.91 9.58
CA GLN A 33 -6.75 -10.91 9.91
C GLN A 33 -6.36 -9.49 9.48
N ILE A 34 -5.11 -9.26 9.06
CA ILE A 34 -4.64 -7.94 8.66
C ILE A 34 -5.13 -7.60 7.25
N VAL A 35 -5.83 -6.49 7.16
CA VAL A 35 -6.20 -5.84 5.91
C VAL A 35 -5.47 -4.52 5.83
N THR A 36 -4.58 -4.39 4.86
CA THR A 36 -3.83 -3.16 4.65
C THR A 36 -4.39 -2.37 3.47
N GLY A 37 -4.40 -1.06 3.59
CA GLY A 37 -4.88 -0.16 2.54
C GLY A 37 -4.06 1.10 2.46
N ASP A 38 -3.87 1.60 1.23
CA ASP A 38 -3.18 2.85 0.97
C ASP A 38 -3.53 3.40 -0.42
N GLU A 39 -3.20 4.66 -0.67
CA GLU A 39 -3.44 5.37 -1.90
C GLU A 39 -2.17 5.58 -2.71
N THR A 40 -2.33 5.45 -4.03
CA THR A 40 -1.24 5.75 -4.97
C THR A 40 -1.73 6.52 -6.19
N TRP A 41 -0.88 7.41 -6.70
CA TRP A 41 -1.07 8.03 -7.99
C TRP A 41 -0.48 7.14 -9.09
N VAL A 42 -1.25 6.92 -10.15
CA VAL A 42 -0.80 6.26 -11.36
C VAL A 42 -0.92 7.23 -12.53
N HIS A 43 0.19 7.52 -13.20
CA HIS A 43 0.23 8.44 -14.33
C HIS A 43 -0.15 7.72 -15.64
N HIS A 44 -0.76 8.47 -16.59
CA HIS A 44 -1.01 7.95 -17.95
C HIS A 44 0.27 7.58 -18.67
N PHE A 45 1.38 8.23 -18.32
CA PHE A 45 2.70 7.85 -18.74
C PHE A 45 3.71 8.10 -17.63
N GLU A 46 4.48 7.09 -17.30
CA GLU A 46 5.62 7.18 -16.40
C GLU A 46 6.86 6.67 -17.13
N PRO A 47 7.95 7.47 -17.22
CA PRO A 47 9.16 7.08 -17.93
C PRO A 47 9.77 5.81 -17.34
N GLU A 48 10.37 5.00 -18.21
CA GLU A 48 11.22 3.89 -17.77
C GLU A 48 12.37 4.37 -16.89
N THR A 49 12.72 3.55 -15.91
CA THR A 49 13.94 3.76 -15.11
C THR A 49 15.18 3.56 -15.99
N LYS A 50 16.33 4.10 -15.55
CA LYS A 50 17.61 3.82 -16.20
C LYS A 50 17.84 2.32 -16.42
N ARG A 51 17.51 1.50 -15.42
CA ARG A 51 17.69 0.04 -15.48
C ARG A 51 16.78 -0.62 -16.51
N GLN A 52 15.52 -0.23 -16.60
CA GLN A 52 14.56 -0.75 -17.59
C GLN A 52 14.92 -0.32 -19.02
N SER A 53 15.49 0.87 -19.18
CA SER A 53 15.90 1.41 -20.49
C SER A 53 17.30 1.01 -20.92
N MET A 54 18.00 0.14 -20.18
CA MET A 54 19.30 -0.40 -20.56
C MET A 54 19.14 -1.49 -21.62
N GLU A 55 19.80 -1.31 -22.75
CA GLU A 55 19.85 -2.28 -23.84
C GLU A 55 21.32 -2.72 -24.06
N TRP A 56 21.54 -4.02 -24.25
CA TRP A 56 22.81 -4.52 -24.69
C TRP A 56 23.02 -4.11 -26.16
N ARG A 57 24.17 -3.53 -26.47
CA ARG A 57 24.49 -3.04 -27.83
C ARG A 57 25.88 -3.43 -28.21
N HIS A 58 26.09 -3.56 -29.54
CA HIS A 58 27.41 -3.65 -30.10
C HIS A 58 28.16 -2.32 -29.93
N VAL A 59 29.48 -2.37 -29.80
CA VAL A 59 30.33 -1.18 -29.58
C VAL A 59 30.12 -0.14 -30.67
N ASP A 60 29.90 -0.59 -31.92
CA ASP A 60 29.75 0.26 -33.12
C ASP A 60 28.28 0.71 -33.37
N SER A 61 27.34 0.38 -32.49
CA SER A 61 25.94 0.77 -32.70
C SER A 61 25.72 2.26 -32.37
N PRO A 62 25.01 3.02 -33.24
CA PRO A 62 24.75 4.44 -32.99
C PRO A 62 23.95 4.64 -31.69
N GLN A 63 24.40 5.61 -30.89
CA GLN A 63 23.70 5.94 -29.66
C GLN A 63 22.34 6.55 -29.97
N LYS A 64 21.25 5.90 -29.51
CA LYS A 64 19.91 6.52 -29.53
C LYS A 64 19.92 7.74 -28.61
N LYS A 65 19.57 8.90 -29.10
CA LYS A 65 19.30 10.08 -28.30
C LYS A 65 18.01 9.79 -27.48
N LYS A 66 18.16 9.56 -26.19
CA LYS A 66 17.00 9.46 -25.27
C LYS A 66 16.52 10.86 -24.94
N PHE A 67 15.27 11.15 -25.28
CA PHE A 67 14.62 12.38 -24.81
C PHE A 67 14.45 12.29 -23.29
N LYS A 68 14.67 13.40 -22.58
CA LYS A 68 14.26 13.52 -21.18
C LYS A 68 12.73 13.53 -21.18
N THR A 69 12.12 12.41 -20.81
CA THR A 69 10.68 12.30 -20.62
C THR A 69 10.35 12.55 -19.15
N VAL A 70 9.26 13.25 -18.92
CA VAL A 70 8.67 13.48 -17.58
C VAL A 70 7.35 12.74 -17.50
N PRO A 71 6.88 12.35 -16.29
CA PRO A 71 5.55 11.80 -16.13
C PRO A 71 4.48 12.70 -16.75
N SER A 72 3.41 12.11 -17.27
CA SER A 72 2.27 12.87 -17.79
C SER A 72 1.59 13.69 -16.67
N ALA A 73 0.96 14.80 -17.05
CA ALA A 73 0.09 15.56 -16.14
C ALA A 73 -1.17 14.76 -15.78
N GLY A 74 -1.69 13.94 -16.71
CA GLY A 74 -2.80 13.03 -16.47
C GLY A 74 -2.40 11.92 -15.51
N LYS A 75 -3.18 11.75 -14.45
CA LYS A 75 -2.99 10.72 -13.43
C LYS A 75 -4.29 10.37 -12.74
N VAL A 76 -4.39 9.14 -12.27
CA VAL A 76 -5.53 8.60 -11.52
C VAL A 76 -5.09 8.29 -10.11
N MET A 77 -5.90 8.64 -9.10
CA MET A 77 -5.67 8.22 -7.73
C MET A 77 -6.45 6.93 -7.48
N ILE A 78 -5.75 5.94 -6.96
CA ILE A 78 -6.30 4.61 -6.70
C ILE A 78 -6.03 4.25 -5.25
N THR A 79 -7.07 3.83 -4.53
CA THR A 79 -6.97 3.22 -3.20
C THR A 79 -7.04 1.71 -3.35
N VAL A 80 -6.07 0.98 -2.79
CA VAL A 80 -6.03 -0.49 -2.83
C VAL A 80 -6.09 -1.03 -1.42
N PHE A 81 -7.11 -1.84 -1.13
CA PHE A 81 -7.17 -2.66 0.08
C PHE A 81 -6.92 -4.11 -0.27
N TRP A 82 -6.03 -4.75 0.48
CA TRP A 82 -5.61 -6.13 0.25
C TRP A 82 -5.19 -6.82 1.55
N ASP A 83 -5.14 -8.14 1.52
CA ASP A 83 -4.71 -9.01 2.62
C ASP A 83 -3.79 -10.13 2.10
N SER A 84 -3.53 -11.14 2.92
CA SER A 84 -2.69 -12.29 2.57
C SER A 84 -3.24 -13.15 1.43
N GLU A 85 -4.51 -13.02 1.06
CA GLU A 85 -5.14 -13.77 -0.02
C GLU A 85 -5.20 -12.99 -1.34
N GLY A 86 -5.01 -11.66 -1.30
CA GLY A 86 -4.99 -10.82 -2.50
C GLY A 86 -5.80 -9.53 -2.37
N PRO A 87 -6.06 -8.83 -3.49
CA PRO A 87 -6.77 -7.56 -3.49
C PRO A 87 -8.25 -7.77 -3.14
N ILE A 88 -8.74 -6.98 -2.20
CA ILE A 88 -10.14 -6.98 -1.76
C ILE A 88 -10.91 -5.89 -2.51
N LEU A 89 -10.39 -4.66 -2.47
CA LEU A 89 -11.00 -3.50 -3.11
C LEU A 89 -9.93 -2.69 -3.86
N ILE A 90 -10.26 -2.34 -5.09
CA ILE A 90 -9.53 -1.35 -5.88
C ILE A 90 -10.55 -0.25 -6.15
N ASP A 91 -10.42 0.87 -5.44
CA ASP A 91 -11.32 2.02 -5.56
C ASP A 91 -10.61 3.15 -6.29
N VAL A 92 -11.30 3.76 -7.24
CA VAL A 92 -10.78 4.83 -8.08
C VAL A 92 -11.42 6.13 -7.67
N MET A 93 -10.59 7.12 -7.36
CA MET A 93 -11.08 8.46 -7.06
C MET A 93 -11.58 9.13 -8.34
N PRO A 94 -12.81 9.67 -8.36
CA PRO A 94 -13.29 10.45 -9.49
C PRO A 94 -12.38 11.64 -9.81
N LYS A 95 -12.27 11.99 -11.09
CA LYS A 95 -11.47 13.12 -11.55
C LYS A 95 -11.83 14.42 -10.82
N GLY A 96 -10.81 15.10 -10.31
CA GLY A 96 -11.00 16.32 -9.50
C GLY A 96 -11.42 16.05 -8.05
N GLY A 97 -11.62 14.78 -7.66
CA GLY A 97 -11.91 14.40 -6.28
C GLY A 97 -10.68 14.49 -5.38
N THR A 98 -10.93 14.61 -4.09
CA THR A 98 -9.91 14.55 -3.03
C THR A 98 -10.32 13.54 -1.97
N ILE A 99 -9.32 12.88 -1.39
CA ILE A 99 -9.56 11.99 -0.25
C ILE A 99 -9.76 12.85 0.98
N ASN A 100 -10.97 12.80 1.50
CA ASN A 100 -11.36 13.39 2.77
C ASN A 100 -12.08 12.33 3.61
N SER A 101 -12.41 12.63 4.86
CA SER A 101 -13.06 11.68 5.76
C SER A 101 -14.39 11.14 5.22
N GLU A 102 -15.13 11.94 4.45
CA GLU A 102 -16.40 11.50 3.87
C GLU A 102 -16.20 10.51 2.74
N SER A 103 -15.29 10.81 1.79
CA SER A 103 -14.95 9.90 0.69
C SER A 103 -14.32 8.62 1.22
N TYR A 104 -13.46 8.72 2.23
CA TYR A 104 -12.82 7.54 2.83
C TYR A 104 -13.84 6.63 3.54
N VAL A 105 -14.80 7.16 4.27
CA VAL A 105 -15.92 6.38 4.84
C VAL A 105 -16.70 5.64 3.76
N LYS A 106 -17.00 6.28 2.61
CA LYS A 106 -17.64 5.61 1.46
C LYS A 106 -16.80 4.47 0.91
N THR A 107 -15.47 4.64 0.87
CA THR A 107 -14.53 3.58 0.45
C THR A 107 -14.54 2.42 1.44
N LEU A 108 -14.60 2.67 2.76
CA LEU A 108 -14.75 1.62 3.77
C LEU A 108 -16.08 0.86 3.66
N ASP A 109 -17.17 1.52 3.30
CA ASP A 109 -18.45 0.85 3.03
C ASP A 109 -18.36 -0.08 1.81
N LYS A 110 -17.68 0.36 0.73
CA LYS A 110 -17.39 -0.51 -0.42
C LYS A 110 -16.52 -1.70 -0.02
N LEU A 111 -15.51 -1.47 0.82
CA LEU A 111 -14.64 -2.53 1.35
C LEU A 111 -15.47 -3.58 2.11
N LYS A 112 -16.37 -3.16 3.01
CA LYS A 112 -17.28 -4.05 3.73
C LYS A 112 -18.14 -4.89 2.78
N GLN A 113 -18.70 -4.27 1.73
CA GLN A 113 -19.49 -4.99 0.73
C GLN A 113 -18.65 -6.04 -0.02
N ARG A 114 -17.38 -5.72 -0.31
CA ARG A 114 -16.45 -6.65 -0.96
C ARG A 114 -16.11 -7.83 -0.06
N PHE A 115 -15.84 -7.61 1.21
CA PHE A 115 -15.63 -8.69 2.18
C PHE A 115 -16.78 -9.71 2.17
N ARG A 116 -18.01 -9.21 2.23
CA ARG A 116 -19.19 -10.07 2.20
C ARG A 116 -19.30 -10.90 0.91
N ARG A 117 -18.92 -10.32 -0.24
CA ARG A 117 -18.97 -11.02 -1.54
C ARG A 117 -17.88 -12.06 -1.71
N LEU A 118 -16.71 -11.81 -1.15
CA LEU A 118 -15.57 -12.74 -1.22
C LEU A 118 -15.72 -13.91 -0.26
N GLN A 119 -16.71 -13.89 0.63
CA GLN A 119 -16.94 -14.91 1.67
C GLN A 119 -15.66 -15.24 2.45
N ARG A 120 -14.77 -14.27 2.60
CA ARG A 120 -13.56 -14.46 3.38
C ARG A 120 -13.96 -14.71 4.82
N HIS A 121 -13.45 -15.80 5.40
CA HIS A 121 -13.80 -16.34 6.72
C HIS A 121 -13.27 -15.49 7.88
N VAL A 122 -13.31 -14.18 7.75
CA VAL A 122 -12.95 -13.28 8.81
C VAL A 122 -14.25 -12.77 9.42
N ASN A 123 -14.50 -13.11 10.68
CA ASN A 123 -15.57 -12.49 11.44
C ASN A 123 -15.33 -10.96 11.45
N PRO A 124 -16.33 -10.13 11.24
CA PRO A 124 -16.13 -8.66 11.24
C PRO A 124 -15.38 -8.13 12.46
N GLY A 125 -15.53 -8.77 13.63
CA GLY A 125 -14.82 -8.41 14.87
C GLY A 125 -13.33 -8.82 14.92
N GLU A 126 -12.84 -9.55 13.91
CA GLU A 126 -11.46 -10.03 13.82
C GLU A 126 -10.65 -9.32 12.72
N VAL A 127 -11.23 -8.31 12.05
CA VAL A 127 -10.52 -7.55 11.03
C VAL A 127 -9.64 -6.48 11.65
N PHE A 128 -8.36 -6.55 11.37
CA PHE A 128 -7.38 -5.50 11.71
C PHE A 128 -7.08 -4.67 10.46
N ILE A 129 -7.57 -3.43 10.46
CA ILE A 129 -7.31 -2.51 9.36
C ILE A 129 -6.01 -1.74 9.62
N GLN A 130 -5.07 -1.83 8.68
CA GLN A 130 -3.83 -1.08 8.69
C GLN A 130 -3.87 -0.02 7.59
N HIS A 131 -3.82 1.25 7.97
CA HIS A 131 -3.68 2.40 7.12
C HIS A 131 -2.73 3.42 7.76
N ASP A 132 -2.30 4.41 7.00
CA ASP A 132 -1.42 5.47 7.51
C ASP A 132 -2.16 6.51 8.39
N ASN A 133 -1.40 7.46 8.92
CA ASN A 133 -1.92 8.53 9.78
C ASN A 133 -2.40 9.77 9.00
N ALA A 134 -2.79 9.63 7.74
CA ALA A 134 -3.38 10.73 6.99
C ALA A 134 -4.64 11.27 7.69
N ARG A 135 -4.85 12.59 7.62
CA ARG A 135 -5.99 13.23 8.30
C ARG A 135 -7.35 12.61 7.97
N PRO A 136 -7.66 12.19 6.73
CA PRO A 136 -8.89 11.47 6.42
C PRO A 136 -9.05 10.15 7.19
N HIS A 137 -7.96 9.43 7.43
CA HIS A 137 -7.97 8.13 8.09
C HIS A 137 -8.14 8.24 9.61
N THR A 138 -7.51 9.24 10.22
CA THR A 138 -7.51 9.43 11.68
C THR A 138 -8.62 10.36 12.20
N SER A 139 -9.49 10.87 11.33
CA SER A 139 -10.60 11.73 11.73
C SER A 139 -11.57 11.01 12.67
N LEU A 140 -12.19 11.72 13.61
CA LEU A 140 -13.22 11.18 14.51
C LEU A 140 -14.34 10.47 13.75
N ARG A 141 -14.76 11.02 12.59
CA ARG A 141 -15.77 10.42 11.71
C ARG A 141 -15.33 9.05 11.21
N THR A 142 -14.10 8.93 10.75
CA THR A 142 -13.54 7.68 10.22
C THR A 142 -13.38 6.65 11.33
N SER A 143 -12.80 7.05 12.47
CA SER A 143 -12.63 6.15 13.63
C SER A 143 -13.94 5.61 14.15
N ALA A 144 -14.95 6.48 14.29
CA ALA A 144 -16.30 6.06 14.71
C ALA A 144 -16.95 5.11 13.69
N HIS A 145 -16.70 5.33 12.38
CA HIS A 145 -17.22 4.45 11.34
C HIS A 145 -16.54 3.07 11.37
N ILE A 146 -15.21 3.00 11.50
CA ILE A 146 -14.47 1.74 11.62
C ILE A 146 -14.95 0.94 12.84
N ALA A 147 -15.13 1.60 13.98
CA ALA A 147 -15.70 0.96 15.19
C ALA A 147 -17.12 0.41 14.93
N LYS A 148 -17.99 1.16 14.21
CA LYS A 148 -19.33 0.70 13.80
C LYS A 148 -19.29 -0.50 12.85
N LEU A 149 -18.22 -0.65 12.06
CA LEU A 149 -18.01 -1.83 11.22
C LEU A 149 -17.59 -3.06 12.03
N GLY A 150 -17.18 -2.89 13.28
CA GLY A 150 -16.63 -3.92 14.15
C GLY A 150 -15.15 -4.21 13.89
N TRP A 151 -14.44 -3.31 13.19
CA TRP A 151 -13.04 -3.47 12.86
C TRP A 151 -12.13 -2.78 13.86
N THR A 152 -10.91 -3.29 14.01
CA THR A 152 -9.87 -2.72 14.85
C THR A 152 -8.79 -2.08 14.00
N VAL A 153 -8.44 -0.82 14.28
CA VAL A 153 -7.31 -0.16 13.61
C VAL A 153 -6.01 -0.64 14.24
N LEU A 154 -5.09 -1.15 13.42
CA LEU A 154 -3.72 -1.41 13.87
C LEU A 154 -2.96 -0.09 14.00
N PRO A 155 -2.27 0.14 15.12
CA PRO A 155 -1.43 1.31 15.26
C PRO A 155 -0.38 1.38 14.16
N HIS A 156 -0.28 2.54 13.51
CA HIS A 156 0.76 2.81 12.53
C HIS A 156 1.56 4.03 12.97
N PRO A 157 2.89 3.92 13.11
CA PRO A 157 3.67 5.06 13.58
C PRO A 157 3.78 6.14 12.49
N PRO A 158 3.95 7.42 12.86
CA PRO A 158 4.10 8.49 11.89
C PRO A 158 5.36 8.31 11.04
N TYR A 159 5.31 8.77 9.79
CA TYR A 159 6.42 8.75 8.83
C TYR A 159 7.02 7.36 8.58
N SER A 160 6.20 6.31 8.59
CA SER A 160 6.64 4.92 8.60
C SER A 160 6.21 4.12 7.36
N ARG A 161 6.48 4.66 6.16
CA ARG A 161 6.24 3.98 4.89
C ARG A 161 6.95 2.62 4.81
N ASP A 162 8.10 2.51 5.46
CA ASP A 162 8.86 1.29 5.60
C ASP A 162 8.17 0.20 6.45
N LEU A 163 7.08 0.54 7.15
CA LEU A 163 6.22 -0.38 7.91
C LEU A 163 4.82 -0.53 7.29
N ALA A 164 4.56 0.09 6.11
CA ALA A 164 3.30 -0.01 5.38
C ALA A 164 3.44 -1.01 4.22
N PRO A 165 2.71 -2.15 4.21
CA PRO A 165 2.84 -3.18 3.18
C PRO A 165 2.60 -2.68 1.77
N SER A 166 1.67 -1.76 1.58
CA SER A 166 1.41 -1.17 0.27
C SER A 166 2.62 -0.42 -0.27
N ASP A 167 3.34 0.32 0.59
CA ASP A 167 4.53 1.08 0.20
C ASP A 167 5.74 0.18 -0.07
N PHE A 168 6.06 -0.74 0.84
CA PHE A 168 7.29 -1.52 0.74
C PHE A 168 7.18 -2.75 -0.16
N HIS A 169 5.97 -3.25 -0.44
CA HIS A 169 5.77 -4.51 -1.18
C HIS A 169 4.93 -4.35 -2.45
N LEU A 170 3.83 -3.60 -2.41
CA LEU A 170 2.84 -3.58 -3.49
C LEU A 170 3.11 -2.51 -4.55
N PHE A 171 3.25 -1.24 -4.15
CA PHE A 171 3.26 -0.12 -5.09
C PHE A 171 4.53 -0.02 -5.93
N GLY A 172 5.69 -0.41 -5.39
CA GLY A 172 6.93 -0.45 -6.14
C GLY A 172 6.87 -1.38 -7.37
N PRO A 173 6.55 -2.67 -7.19
CA PRO A 173 6.34 -3.60 -8.29
C PRO A 173 5.22 -3.19 -9.25
N LEU A 174 4.09 -2.68 -8.75
CA LEU A 174 2.99 -2.17 -9.58
C LEU A 174 3.48 -1.04 -10.51
N GLN A 175 4.11 -0.02 -9.95
CA GLN A 175 4.64 1.10 -10.74
C GLN A 175 5.67 0.63 -11.77
N ASN A 176 6.55 -0.30 -11.41
CA ASN A 176 7.54 -0.86 -12.31
C ASN A 176 6.89 -1.62 -13.49
N ALA A 177 5.78 -2.31 -13.25
CA ALA A 177 5.06 -3.04 -14.30
C ALA A 177 4.32 -2.12 -15.29
N ILE A 178 3.92 -0.92 -14.86
CA ILE A 178 3.16 0.04 -15.67
C ILE A 178 4.12 1.03 -16.40
N ARG A 179 5.31 1.24 -15.87
CA ARG A 179 6.31 2.15 -16.47
C ARG A 179 6.59 1.83 -17.93
N GLY A 180 6.82 2.88 -18.71
CA GLY A 180 7.08 2.78 -20.14
C GLY A 180 5.82 2.60 -21.00
N ARG A 181 4.68 2.28 -20.38
CA ARG A 181 3.39 2.24 -21.08
C ARG A 181 2.80 3.63 -21.15
N ARG A 182 2.20 3.94 -22.28
CA ARG A 182 1.43 5.18 -22.47
C ARG A 182 -0.04 4.78 -22.57
N SER A 183 -0.85 5.30 -21.65
CA SER A 183 -2.30 5.15 -21.67
C SER A 183 -2.94 6.40 -22.23
N GLU A 184 -3.97 6.26 -23.04
CA GLU A 184 -4.68 7.37 -23.68
C GLU A 184 -5.67 8.03 -22.73
N ASP A 185 -6.29 7.23 -21.84
CA ASP A 185 -7.31 7.70 -20.91
C ASP A 185 -7.16 7.06 -19.51
N ASP A 186 -8.06 7.48 -18.61
CA ASP A 186 -8.12 6.99 -17.23
C ASP A 186 -8.51 5.51 -17.18
N ASP A 187 -9.36 5.02 -18.06
CA ASP A 187 -9.88 3.65 -18.07
C ASP A 187 -8.78 2.65 -18.41
N GLU A 188 -7.91 2.96 -19.37
CA GLU A 188 -6.75 2.13 -19.70
C GLU A 188 -5.77 2.01 -18.52
N VAL A 189 -5.53 3.11 -17.79
CA VAL A 189 -4.70 3.09 -16.57
C VAL A 189 -5.34 2.19 -15.52
N ILE A 190 -6.64 2.36 -15.28
CA ILE A 190 -7.39 1.60 -14.28
C ILE A 190 -7.38 0.11 -14.60
N ASP A 191 -7.59 -0.25 -15.88
CA ASP A 191 -7.61 -1.65 -16.30
C ASP A 191 -6.21 -2.28 -16.25
N ALA A 192 -5.16 -1.54 -16.58
CA ALA A 192 -3.78 -2.01 -16.42
C ALA A 192 -3.46 -2.32 -14.94
N VAL A 193 -3.85 -1.43 -14.01
CA VAL A 193 -3.67 -1.63 -12.56
C VAL A 193 -4.46 -2.83 -12.07
N LYS A 194 -5.75 -2.93 -12.42
CA LYS A 194 -6.62 -4.04 -12.01
C LYS A 194 -6.09 -5.38 -12.53
N THR A 195 -5.66 -5.41 -13.78
CA THR A 195 -5.12 -6.61 -14.43
C THR A 195 -3.85 -7.06 -13.71
N TRP A 196 -2.92 -6.13 -13.46
CA TRP A 196 -1.69 -6.46 -12.77
C TRP A 196 -1.94 -6.95 -11.35
N LEU A 197 -2.75 -6.26 -10.55
CA LEU A 197 -3.07 -6.67 -9.19
C LEU A 197 -3.71 -8.07 -9.14
N ARG A 198 -4.61 -8.40 -10.09
CA ARG A 198 -5.27 -9.71 -10.14
C ARG A 198 -4.38 -10.83 -10.68
N SER A 199 -3.33 -10.48 -11.43
CA SER A 199 -2.37 -11.46 -11.98
C SER A 199 -1.33 -11.92 -10.98
N GLN A 200 -1.19 -11.23 -9.83
CA GLN A 200 -0.25 -11.66 -8.81
C GLN A 200 -0.78 -12.90 -8.08
N SER A 201 0.14 -13.80 -7.72
CA SER A 201 -0.21 -15.02 -6.97
C SER A 201 -0.62 -14.69 -5.52
N THR A 202 -1.36 -15.58 -4.89
CA THR A 202 -1.65 -15.50 -3.45
C THR A 202 -0.35 -15.47 -2.63
N ASP A 203 0.68 -16.19 -3.05
CA ASP A 203 1.98 -16.18 -2.36
C ASP A 203 2.65 -14.81 -2.39
N PHE A 204 2.48 -14.03 -3.46
CA PHE A 204 2.95 -12.64 -3.50
C PHE A 204 2.31 -11.80 -2.39
N TYR A 205 1.00 -11.87 -2.22
CA TYR A 205 0.28 -11.13 -1.19
C TYR A 205 0.61 -11.63 0.21
N ARG A 206 0.62 -12.96 0.40
CA ARG A 206 0.99 -13.57 1.68
C ARG A 206 2.38 -13.13 2.11
N GLN A 207 3.36 -13.17 1.22
CA GLN A 207 4.72 -12.70 1.50
C GLN A 207 4.74 -11.24 1.93
N GLY A 208 3.95 -10.37 1.28
CA GLY A 208 3.86 -8.94 1.65
C GLY A 208 3.40 -8.72 3.09
N ILE A 209 2.42 -9.49 3.56
CA ILE A 209 1.97 -9.44 4.96
C ILE A 209 2.99 -10.06 5.90
N HIS A 210 3.58 -11.22 5.56
CA HIS A 210 4.58 -11.88 6.40
C HIS A 210 5.86 -11.06 6.62
N VAL A 211 6.25 -10.26 5.65
CA VAL A 211 7.41 -9.36 5.77
C VAL A 211 7.22 -8.31 6.88
N LEU A 212 5.99 -8.01 7.30
CA LEU A 212 5.72 -7.12 8.45
C LEU A 212 6.47 -7.58 9.70
N VAL A 213 6.44 -8.88 10.02
CA VAL A 213 7.10 -9.43 11.22
C VAL A 213 8.60 -9.13 11.23
N SER A 214 9.27 -9.35 10.10
CA SER A 214 10.70 -9.07 9.99
C SER A 214 11.01 -7.58 10.07
N ARG A 215 10.11 -6.72 9.56
CA ARG A 215 10.24 -5.27 9.60
C ARG A 215 10.00 -4.72 11.01
N TRP A 216 9.03 -5.23 11.74
CA TRP A 216 8.82 -4.89 13.15
C TRP A 216 10.06 -5.27 14.00
N ARG A 217 10.62 -6.49 13.82
CA ARG A 217 11.86 -6.89 14.51
C ARG A 217 12.99 -5.92 14.23
N LYS A 218 13.22 -5.59 12.96
CA LYS A 218 14.27 -4.63 12.59
C LYS A 218 14.01 -3.23 13.15
N ALA A 219 12.76 -2.77 13.22
CA ALA A 219 12.43 -1.48 13.81
C ALA A 219 12.78 -1.46 15.31
N VAL A 220 12.50 -2.55 16.03
CA VAL A 220 12.89 -2.69 17.45
C VAL A 220 14.42 -2.75 17.60
N GLU A 221 15.10 -3.62 16.85
CA GLU A 221 16.57 -3.79 16.87
C GLU A 221 17.31 -2.48 16.56
N ARG A 222 16.72 -1.64 15.71
CA ARG A 222 17.28 -0.33 15.30
C ARG A 222 16.80 0.84 16.15
N GLU A 223 16.28 0.56 17.35
CA GLU A 223 15.79 1.59 18.25
C GLU A 223 14.80 2.56 17.57
N GLY A 224 13.91 2.04 16.72
CA GLY A 224 12.90 2.79 15.98
C GLY A 224 13.41 3.52 14.73
N ASP A 225 14.67 3.37 14.31
CA ASP A 225 15.13 3.96 13.04
C ASP A 225 14.57 3.19 11.84
N TYR A 226 14.70 3.76 10.62
CA TYR A 226 14.21 3.14 9.39
C TYR A 226 14.81 1.76 9.15
N VAL A 227 13.99 0.81 8.68
CA VAL A 227 14.39 -0.59 8.48
C VAL A 227 15.25 -0.80 7.22
N GLU A 228 15.28 0.16 6.32
CA GLU A 228 15.97 0.11 5.02
C GLU A 228 17.34 0.81 4.99
N LYS A 229 17.81 1.30 6.14
CA LYS A 229 19.13 1.95 6.26
C LYS A 229 20.24 0.93 6.48
#